data_95eadac650a9c67407307c6ea783953a
#
_entry.id   95eadac650a9c67407307c6ea783953a
#
_cell.length_a   1.000
_cell.length_b   1.000
_cell.length_c   1.000
_cell.angle_alpha   90.00
_cell.angle_beta   90.00
_cell.angle_gamma   90.00
#
_symmetry.space_group_name_H-M   'P 1'
#
loop_
_entity.id
_entity.type
_entity.pdbx_description
1 polymer ?
#
loop_
_entity_poly.entity_id
_entity_poly.type
_entity_poly.pdbx_seq_one_letter_code
_entity_poly.pdbx_strand_id
1 'polypeptide(L)'
;MVDFNKLQTVYKNQMDMLLASSGLSTECEFNFGISKKIICPNCIYDVSLKKSSGKYKAGGPIVFSLGKICPYCNGIGFYGEITSSTGYLAIIWDYKKWINPPPNINNPEGFIQTICDKTYLSSIKQCKDITVIYNTEGSNPVFRLYGEPNPAGLGDNNYLFCMWEKIGVNSEPRKTPLPSPT
;
A
#
# COMPACT_ATOMS: atom_id res chain seq x y z
N MET A 1 -0.54 33.13 -31.27
CA MET A 1 0.13 31.84 -31.07
C MET A 1 0.20 31.57 -29.58
N VAL A 2 -0.38 30.48 -29.11
CA VAL A 2 -0.34 30.15 -27.67
C VAL A 2 1.06 29.65 -27.34
N ASP A 3 1.69 30.24 -26.34
CA ASP A 3 2.99 29.79 -25.83
C ASP A 3 2.77 28.52 -24.99
N PHE A 4 3.08 27.38 -25.59
CA PHE A 4 2.88 26.08 -24.98
C PHE A 4 3.72 25.88 -23.71
N ASN A 5 4.93 26.42 -23.66
CA ASN A 5 5.81 26.33 -22.49
C ASN A 5 5.21 27.10 -21.29
N LYS A 6 4.62 28.24 -21.56
CA LYS A 6 3.94 29.02 -20.53
C LYS A 6 2.71 28.28 -20.00
N LEU A 7 1.97 27.62 -20.89
CA LEU A 7 0.81 26.81 -20.52
C LEU A 7 1.20 25.62 -19.65
N GLN A 8 2.27 24.91 -20.00
CA GLN A 8 2.84 23.82 -19.20
C GLN A 8 3.23 24.30 -17.80
N THR A 9 3.93 25.43 -17.70
CA THR A 9 4.35 25.99 -16.41
C THR A 9 3.15 26.33 -15.54
N VAL A 10 2.13 26.96 -16.10
CA VAL A 10 0.90 27.28 -15.36
C VAL A 10 0.18 26.02 -14.89
N TYR A 11 0.02 25.02 -15.76
CA TYR A 11 -0.59 23.74 -15.41
C TYR A 11 0.18 23.05 -14.28
N LYS A 12 1.52 22.96 -14.39
CA LYS A 12 2.36 22.37 -13.35
C LYS A 12 2.19 23.09 -12.02
N ASN A 13 2.28 24.41 -12.00
CA ASN A 13 2.13 25.19 -10.77
C ASN A 13 0.75 24.98 -10.12
N GLN A 14 -0.31 24.91 -10.92
CA GLN A 14 -1.64 24.63 -10.40
C GLN A 14 -1.75 23.22 -9.80
N MET A 15 -1.21 22.21 -10.47
CA MET A 15 -1.21 20.84 -9.96
C MET A 15 -0.36 20.70 -8.70
N ASP A 16 0.82 21.32 -8.67
CA ASP A 16 1.68 21.31 -7.49
C ASP A 16 0.99 21.98 -6.29
N MET A 17 0.27 23.09 -6.51
CA MET A 17 -0.54 23.73 -5.47
C MET A 17 -1.67 22.81 -4.98
N LEU A 18 -2.35 22.11 -5.87
CA LEU A 18 -3.43 21.19 -5.51
C LEU A 18 -2.90 19.99 -4.71
N LEU A 19 -1.75 19.47 -5.10
CA LEU A 19 -1.11 18.33 -4.40
C LEU A 19 -0.49 18.76 -3.06
N ALA A 20 0.00 19.99 -2.95
CA ALA A 20 0.55 20.54 -1.71
C ALA A 20 -0.53 21.01 -0.73
N SER A 21 -1.76 21.21 -1.17
CA SER A 21 -2.82 21.69 -0.27
C SER A 21 -3.25 20.59 0.69
N SER A 22 -3.17 20.87 1.98
CA SER A 22 -3.54 19.94 3.08
C SER A 22 -4.99 19.45 3.03
N GLY A 23 -5.85 20.06 2.18
CA GLY A 23 -7.24 19.67 2.00
C GLY A 23 -7.49 18.65 0.89
N LEU A 24 -6.54 18.43 -0.01
CA LEU A 24 -6.68 17.51 -1.15
C LEU A 24 -5.73 16.32 -1.07
N SER A 25 -4.57 16.46 -0.44
CA SER A 25 -3.63 15.37 -0.26
C SER A 25 -3.85 14.69 1.09
N THR A 26 -3.92 13.38 1.05
CA THR A 26 -4.07 12.52 2.23
C THR A 26 -2.80 11.72 2.40
N GLU A 27 -2.36 11.58 3.64
CA GLU A 27 -1.23 10.72 3.97
C GLU A 27 -1.57 9.27 3.69
N CYS A 28 -0.70 8.59 2.96
CA CYS A 28 -0.83 7.19 2.63
C CYS A 28 0.44 6.44 3.00
N GLU A 29 0.30 5.24 3.50
CA GLU A 29 1.40 4.34 3.76
C GLU A 29 1.48 3.31 2.63
N PHE A 30 2.58 3.32 1.88
CA PHE A 30 2.89 2.34 0.84
C PHE A 30 3.48 1.10 1.49
N ASN A 31 2.83 -0.05 1.34
CA ASN A 31 3.21 -1.32 1.95
C ASN A 31 3.92 -2.19 0.94
N PHE A 32 5.22 -2.39 1.08
CA PHE A 32 6.03 -3.20 0.15
C PHE A 32 6.02 -4.70 0.49
N GLY A 33 5.45 -5.06 1.63
CA GLY A 33 5.46 -6.43 2.12
C GLY A 33 6.75 -6.75 2.89
N ILE A 34 7.08 -8.05 2.94
CA ILE A 34 8.22 -8.52 3.74
C ILE A 34 9.49 -8.39 2.90
N SER A 35 10.38 -7.50 3.29
CA SER A 35 11.66 -7.26 2.60
C SER A 35 12.65 -8.39 2.78
N LYS A 36 12.71 -9.01 3.97
CA LYS A 36 13.59 -10.13 4.31
C LYS A 36 12.81 -11.22 5.02
N LYS A 37 12.71 -12.36 4.37
CA LYS A 37 12.07 -13.55 4.96
C LYS A 37 13.05 -14.30 5.85
N ILE A 38 12.75 -14.39 7.13
CA ILE A 38 13.51 -15.18 8.11
C ILE A 38 12.63 -16.32 8.55
N ILE A 39 13.16 -17.54 8.53
CA ILE A 39 12.42 -18.74 8.97
C ILE A 39 12.01 -18.55 10.44
N CYS A 40 10.75 -18.86 10.74
CA CYS A 40 10.21 -18.73 12.09
C CYS A 40 11.04 -19.55 13.10
N PRO A 41 11.51 -18.95 14.21
CA PRO A 41 12.26 -19.68 15.22
C PRO A 41 11.37 -20.61 16.04
N ASN A 42 10.05 -20.41 16.01
CA ASN A 42 9.08 -21.06 16.88
C ASN A 42 8.41 -22.30 16.28
N CYS A 43 8.44 -22.47 14.96
CA CYS A 43 7.83 -23.61 14.29
C CYS A 43 8.74 -24.18 13.20
N ILE A 44 8.44 -25.43 12.81
CA ILE A 44 9.11 -26.08 11.69
C ILE A 44 8.46 -25.60 10.39
N TYR A 45 9.26 -25.07 9.48
CA TYR A 45 8.82 -24.64 8.16
C TYR A 45 8.64 -25.84 7.23
N ASP A 46 7.50 -25.93 6.57
CA ASP A 46 7.23 -26.95 5.55
C ASP A 46 7.52 -26.35 4.16
N VAL A 47 8.56 -26.87 3.51
CA VAL A 47 9.00 -26.38 2.19
C VAL A 47 7.96 -26.65 1.10
N SER A 48 7.29 -27.80 1.18
CA SER A 48 6.29 -28.22 0.19
C SER A 48 5.03 -27.36 0.27
N LEU A 49 4.58 -27.06 1.47
CA LEU A 49 3.39 -26.22 1.72
C LEU A 49 3.72 -24.73 1.75
N LYS A 50 5.00 -24.37 1.74
CA LYS A 50 5.51 -22.98 1.87
C LYS A 50 4.93 -22.22 3.07
N LYS A 51 4.69 -22.94 4.18
CA LYS A 51 4.11 -22.40 5.42
C LYS A 51 4.59 -23.18 6.64
N SER A 52 4.12 -22.79 7.83
CA SER A 52 4.34 -23.55 9.07
C SER A 52 3.73 -24.95 8.97
N SER A 53 4.46 -25.95 9.38
CA SER A 53 3.96 -27.34 9.47
C SER A 53 3.01 -27.59 10.65
N GLY A 54 2.72 -26.56 11.48
CA GLY A 54 1.94 -26.72 12.73
C GLY A 54 2.70 -27.51 13.83
N LYS A 55 4.02 -27.68 13.68
CA LYS A 55 4.87 -28.33 14.68
C LYS A 55 5.74 -27.32 15.40
N TYR A 56 5.75 -27.40 16.73
CA TYR A 56 6.65 -26.60 17.55
C TYR A 56 8.10 -27.01 17.32
N LYS A 57 8.96 -26.03 17.22
CA LYS A 57 10.42 -26.23 17.13
C LYS A 57 11.02 -26.16 18.53
N ALA A 58 11.72 -27.19 18.96
CA ALA A 58 12.38 -27.22 20.26
C ALA A 58 13.26 -25.98 20.46
N GLY A 59 13.08 -25.31 21.57
CA GLY A 59 13.78 -24.05 21.88
C GLY A 59 13.10 -22.79 21.31
N GLY A 60 11.95 -22.90 20.68
CA GLY A 60 11.20 -21.76 20.21
C GLY A 60 10.59 -20.92 21.36
N PRO A 61 10.37 -19.62 21.16
CA PRO A 61 9.94 -18.69 22.22
C PRO A 61 8.56 -18.98 22.82
N ILE A 62 7.61 -19.55 22.06
CA ILE A 62 6.25 -19.78 22.52
C ILE A 62 5.81 -21.21 22.21
N VAL A 63 5.62 -22.01 23.25
CA VAL A 63 5.17 -23.41 23.13
C VAL A 63 3.74 -23.44 22.59
N PHE A 64 3.45 -24.33 21.64
CA PHE A 64 2.12 -24.59 21.14
C PHE A 64 1.94 -26.07 20.76
N SER A 65 0.68 -26.52 20.75
CA SER A 65 0.33 -27.92 20.50
C SER A 65 0.46 -28.28 19.01
N LEU A 66 0.78 -29.51 18.72
CA LEU A 66 0.85 -30.07 17.36
C LEU A 66 -0.46 -29.81 16.59
N GLY A 67 -0.36 -29.39 15.35
CA GLY A 67 -1.49 -29.09 14.48
C GLY A 67 -2.16 -27.74 14.71
N LYS A 68 -1.75 -26.98 15.72
CA LYS A 68 -2.21 -25.62 15.94
C LYS A 68 -1.42 -24.60 15.11
N ILE A 69 -2.04 -23.46 14.89
CA ILE A 69 -1.38 -22.33 14.22
C ILE A 69 -0.26 -21.83 15.11
N CYS A 70 0.94 -21.67 14.56
CA CYS A 70 2.06 -21.11 15.29
C CYS A 70 1.74 -19.70 15.76
N PRO A 71 1.75 -19.39 17.07
CA PRO A 71 1.38 -18.06 17.58
C PRO A 71 2.43 -16.99 17.27
N TYR A 72 3.65 -17.38 16.90
CA TYR A 72 4.72 -16.44 16.57
C TYR A 72 4.61 -15.88 15.15
N CYS A 73 4.31 -16.72 14.16
CA CYS A 73 4.25 -16.34 12.76
C CYS A 73 2.83 -16.46 12.16
N ASN A 74 1.81 -16.71 12.98
CA ASN A 74 0.41 -16.91 12.56
C ASN A 74 0.27 -17.94 11.42
N GLY A 75 1.07 -19.01 11.48
CA GLY A 75 0.99 -20.09 10.51
C GLY A 75 1.78 -19.86 9.21
N ILE A 76 2.35 -18.69 8.99
CA ILE A 76 3.07 -18.34 7.76
C ILE A 76 4.39 -19.14 7.63
N GLY A 77 5.04 -19.48 8.75
CA GLY A 77 6.30 -20.23 8.78
C GLY A 77 7.56 -19.39 8.63
N PHE A 78 7.44 -18.10 8.42
CA PHE A 78 8.52 -17.13 8.43
C PHE A 78 8.02 -15.81 9.01
N TYR A 79 8.94 -14.96 9.41
CA TYR A 79 8.69 -13.59 9.78
C TYR A 79 9.66 -12.67 9.02
N GLY A 80 9.44 -11.40 9.06
CA GLY A 80 10.34 -10.45 8.44
C GLY A 80 9.88 -9.03 8.68
N GLU A 81 10.75 -8.10 8.43
CA GLU A 81 10.43 -6.68 8.49
C GLU A 81 9.50 -6.33 7.33
N ILE A 82 8.34 -5.80 7.69
CA ILE A 82 7.45 -5.17 6.71
C ILE A 82 8.04 -3.80 6.43
N THR A 83 8.47 -3.59 5.20
CA THR A 83 8.90 -2.26 4.77
C THR A 83 7.71 -1.48 4.30
N SER A 84 7.60 -0.26 4.80
CA SER A 84 6.63 0.72 4.32
C SER A 84 7.30 2.08 4.17
N SER A 85 6.72 2.93 3.35
CA SER A 85 7.07 4.34 3.27
C SER A 85 5.79 5.17 3.27
N THR A 86 5.87 6.38 3.76
CA THR A 86 4.75 7.32 3.72
C THR A 86 4.87 8.26 2.55
N GLY A 87 3.72 8.72 2.07
CA GLY A 87 3.64 9.73 1.02
C GLY A 87 2.25 10.36 0.99
N TYR A 88 2.11 11.41 0.21
CA TYR A 88 0.87 12.16 0.10
C TYR A 88 0.26 11.96 -1.28
N LEU A 89 -0.99 11.50 -1.32
CA LEU A 89 -1.76 11.32 -2.55
C LEU A 89 -3.04 12.18 -2.49
N ALA A 90 -3.36 12.86 -3.57
CA ALA A 90 -4.67 13.47 -3.72
C ALA A 90 -5.69 12.38 -4.07
N ILE A 91 -6.70 12.19 -3.22
CA ILE A 91 -7.66 11.09 -3.36
C ILE A 91 -9.00 11.62 -3.87
N ILE A 92 -9.48 11.04 -4.96
CA ILE A 92 -10.79 11.31 -5.53
C ILE A 92 -11.73 10.15 -5.16
N TRP A 93 -12.60 10.38 -4.17
CA TRP A 93 -13.56 9.40 -3.67
C TRP A 93 -14.80 9.27 -4.55
N ASP A 94 -15.25 10.40 -5.11
CA ASP A 94 -16.43 10.46 -5.94
C ASP A 94 -16.10 9.96 -7.35
N TYR A 95 -16.65 8.80 -7.71
CA TYR A 95 -16.41 8.19 -9.02
C TYR A 95 -16.86 9.05 -10.20
N LYS A 96 -17.79 9.98 -10.00
CA LYS A 96 -18.24 10.92 -11.04
C LYS A 96 -17.18 11.95 -11.43
N LYS A 97 -16.16 12.09 -10.56
CA LYS A 97 -15.04 13.02 -10.75
C LYS A 97 -13.77 12.33 -11.25
N TRP A 98 -13.81 11.01 -11.45
CA TRP A 98 -12.65 10.29 -11.94
C TRP A 98 -12.29 10.68 -13.37
N ILE A 99 -11.00 10.76 -13.63
CA ILE A 99 -10.44 11.10 -14.93
C ILE A 99 -10.03 9.80 -15.63
N ASN A 100 -10.61 9.54 -16.80
CA ASN A 100 -10.33 8.33 -17.60
C ASN A 100 -10.36 7.03 -16.80
N PRO A 101 -11.44 6.69 -16.09
CA PRO A 101 -11.52 5.45 -15.35
C PRO A 101 -11.47 4.26 -16.31
N PRO A 102 -10.89 3.12 -15.88
CA PRO A 102 -10.92 1.89 -16.65
C PRO A 102 -12.37 1.47 -16.98
N PRO A 103 -12.65 1.01 -18.20
CA PRO A 103 -14.03 0.70 -18.63
C PRO A 103 -14.64 -0.51 -17.90
N ASN A 104 -13.84 -1.30 -17.21
CA ASN A 104 -14.27 -2.55 -16.58
C ASN A 104 -14.71 -2.39 -15.11
N ILE A 105 -14.81 -1.17 -14.58
CA ILE A 105 -15.28 -0.94 -13.22
C ILE A 105 -16.81 -0.92 -13.21
N ASN A 106 -17.42 -2.09 -12.95
CA ASN A 106 -18.87 -2.21 -12.88
C ASN A 106 -19.47 -1.71 -11.56
N ASN A 107 -18.69 -1.78 -10.47
CA ASN A 107 -19.10 -1.26 -9.16
C ASN A 107 -18.03 -0.32 -8.61
N PRO A 108 -18.24 1.00 -8.71
CA PRO A 108 -17.25 1.98 -8.28
C PRO A 108 -17.12 2.14 -6.76
N GLU A 109 -18.05 1.62 -5.94
CA GLU A 109 -18.09 1.84 -4.50
C GLU A 109 -16.87 1.28 -3.74
N GLY A 110 -16.17 0.32 -4.34
CA GLY A 110 -14.95 -0.26 -3.76
C GLY A 110 -13.65 0.35 -4.29
N PHE A 111 -13.73 1.45 -5.03
CA PHE A 111 -12.56 2.01 -5.69
C PHE A 111 -12.30 3.46 -5.29
N ILE A 112 -11.06 3.88 -5.45
CA ILE A 112 -10.64 5.28 -5.39
C ILE A 112 -9.71 5.57 -6.56
N GLN A 113 -9.69 6.83 -7.00
CA GLN A 113 -8.67 7.32 -7.90
C GLN A 113 -7.72 8.24 -7.13
N THR A 114 -6.42 8.11 -7.38
CA THR A 114 -5.42 9.01 -6.80
C THR A 114 -4.68 9.77 -7.87
N ILE A 115 -4.26 10.98 -7.52
CA ILE A 115 -3.35 11.81 -8.31
C ILE A 115 -2.12 12.05 -7.47
N CYS A 116 -0.96 11.86 -8.04
CA CYS A 116 0.31 12.14 -7.39
C CYS A 116 1.39 12.56 -8.39
N ASP A 117 2.51 13.03 -7.86
CA ASP A 117 3.70 13.30 -8.65
C ASP A 117 4.32 12.01 -9.19
N LYS A 118 4.96 12.07 -10.35
CA LYS A 118 5.62 10.94 -11.02
C LYS A 118 6.75 10.32 -10.19
N THR A 119 7.31 11.05 -9.25
CA THR A 119 8.33 10.51 -8.34
C THR A 119 7.85 9.31 -7.53
N TYR A 120 6.54 9.21 -7.28
CA TYR A 120 5.94 8.06 -6.61
C TYR A 120 5.79 6.81 -7.47
N LEU A 121 6.09 6.85 -8.78
CA LEU A 121 5.90 5.72 -9.69
C LEU A 121 6.57 4.44 -9.20
N SER A 122 7.82 4.55 -8.72
CA SER A 122 8.57 3.40 -8.21
C SER A 122 7.90 2.79 -6.98
N SER A 123 7.50 3.63 -6.03
CA SER A 123 6.81 3.21 -4.81
C SER A 123 5.47 2.56 -5.11
N ILE A 124 4.68 3.15 -6.03
CA ILE A 124 3.37 2.63 -6.44
C ILE A 124 3.49 1.27 -7.12
N LYS A 125 4.46 1.09 -8.01
CA LYS A 125 4.66 -0.20 -8.71
C LYS A 125 5.22 -1.31 -7.83
N GLN A 126 5.97 -0.94 -6.79
CA GLN A 126 6.60 -1.90 -5.88
C GLN A 126 5.74 -2.23 -4.66
N CYS A 127 4.84 -1.35 -4.27
CA CYS A 127 3.99 -1.61 -3.10
C CYS A 127 2.97 -2.71 -3.41
N LYS A 128 2.68 -3.51 -2.40
CA LYS A 128 1.64 -4.53 -2.43
C LYS A 128 0.25 -3.91 -2.31
N ASP A 129 0.14 -2.92 -1.43
CA ASP A 129 -1.07 -2.18 -1.11
C ASP A 129 -0.72 -0.82 -0.50
N ILE A 130 -1.71 0.06 -0.42
CA ILE A 130 -1.62 1.32 0.32
C ILE A 130 -2.64 1.33 1.44
N THR A 131 -2.27 1.92 2.57
CA THR A 131 -3.18 2.24 3.66
C THR A 131 -3.41 3.75 3.65
N VAL A 132 -4.65 4.17 3.48
CA VAL A 132 -5.01 5.60 3.53
C VAL A 132 -5.23 6.00 4.98
N ILE A 133 -4.43 6.95 5.47
CA ILE A 133 -4.44 7.35 6.88
C ILE A 133 -5.45 8.48 7.07
N TYR A 134 -6.62 8.15 7.59
CA TYR A 134 -7.64 9.13 7.97
C TYR A 134 -7.55 9.51 9.44
N ASN A 135 -7.19 8.52 10.25
CA ASN A 135 -7.33 8.63 11.68
C ASN A 135 -6.20 7.90 12.35
N THR A 136 -5.56 8.53 13.30
CA THR A 136 -4.47 7.91 14.08
C THR A 136 -4.97 6.81 15.02
N GLU A 137 -6.28 6.80 15.36
CA GLU A 137 -6.90 5.88 16.31
C GLU A 137 -7.93 4.95 15.70
N GLY A 138 -8.22 5.09 14.40
CA GLY A 138 -9.28 4.37 13.71
C GLY A 138 -8.80 3.31 12.73
N SER A 139 -9.76 2.56 12.21
CA SER A 139 -9.53 1.61 11.16
C SER A 139 -9.32 2.33 9.82
N ASN A 140 -8.13 2.18 9.24
CA ASN A 140 -7.75 2.79 7.99
C ASN A 140 -8.01 1.84 6.82
N PRO A 141 -8.65 2.30 5.73
CA PRO A 141 -8.92 1.44 4.58
C PRO A 141 -7.63 1.12 3.83
N VAL A 142 -7.56 -0.13 3.35
CA VAL A 142 -6.44 -0.66 2.58
C VAL A 142 -6.87 -0.89 1.15
N PHE A 143 -6.04 -0.44 0.22
CA PHE A 143 -6.32 -0.52 -1.21
C PHE A 143 -5.15 -1.17 -1.94
N ARG A 144 -5.47 -1.90 -3.00
CA ARG A 144 -4.50 -2.48 -3.94
C ARG A 144 -4.58 -1.74 -5.27
N LEU A 145 -3.44 -1.57 -5.92
CA LEU A 145 -3.37 -0.99 -7.25
C LEU A 145 -4.20 -1.82 -8.23
N TYR A 146 -5.09 -1.15 -8.95
CA TYR A 146 -5.92 -1.73 -10.00
C TYR A 146 -5.45 -1.22 -11.37
N GLY A 147 -4.88 -2.12 -12.17
CA GLY A 147 -4.30 -1.78 -13.46
C GLY A 147 -2.92 -1.10 -13.33
N GLU A 148 -2.55 -0.38 -14.36
CA GLU A 148 -1.27 0.35 -14.42
C GLU A 148 -1.47 1.83 -14.08
N PRO A 149 -0.48 2.48 -13.45
CA PRO A 149 -0.48 3.93 -13.28
C PRO A 149 -0.48 4.64 -14.63
N ASN A 150 -1.43 5.54 -14.85
CA ASN A 150 -1.54 6.30 -16.08
C ASN A 150 -0.78 7.63 -15.95
N PRO A 151 0.26 7.86 -16.76
CA PRO A 151 0.93 9.14 -16.77
C PRO A 151 -0.02 10.23 -17.29
N ALA A 152 0.04 11.37 -16.63
CA ALA A 152 -0.76 12.55 -16.98
C ALA A 152 0.08 13.82 -16.89
N GLY A 153 -0.27 14.80 -17.67
CA GLY A 153 0.42 16.08 -17.72
C GLY A 153 0.26 16.75 -19.08
N LEU A 154 0.65 17.99 -19.13
CA LEU A 154 0.66 18.76 -20.36
C LEU A 154 2.10 18.74 -20.92
N GLY A 155 2.43 17.71 -21.70
CA GLY A 155 3.74 17.53 -22.34
C GLY A 155 4.69 16.63 -21.57
N ASP A 156 4.94 16.88 -20.29
CA ASP A 156 6.02 16.19 -19.54
C ASP A 156 5.56 14.98 -18.74
N ASN A 157 4.26 14.65 -18.73
CA ASN A 157 3.70 13.54 -17.96
C ASN A 157 4.22 13.49 -16.51
N ASN A 158 4.18 14.63 -15.81
CA ASN A 158 4.76 14.77 -14.48
C ASN A 158 3.89 14.18 -13.37
N TYR A 159 2.66 13.81 -13.67
CA TYR A 159 1.70 13.29 -12.70
C TYR A 159 1.24 11.88 -13.09
N LEU A 160 0.69 11.18 -12.11
CA LEU A 160 0.14 9.84 -12.26
C LEU A 160 -1.30 9.83 -11.78
N PHE A 161 -2.18 9.23 -12.58
CA PHE A 161 -3.50 8.78 -12.14
C PHE A 161 -3.44 7.30 -11.87
N CYS A 162 -3.81 6.90 -10.66
CA CYS A 162 -3.84 5.51 -10.26
C CYS A 162 -5.23 5.13 -9.77
N MET A 163 -5.71 3.97 -10.18
CA MET A 163 -6.93 3.37 -9.66
C MET A 163 -6.57 2.34 -8.58
N TRP A 164 -7.35 2.31 -7.52
CA TRP A 164 -7.12 1.43 -6.39
C TRP A 164 -8.42 0.76 -5.96
N GLU A 165 -8.34 -0.53 -5.71
CA GLU A 165 -9.45 -1.37 -5.23
C GLU A 165 -9.32 -1.60 -3.72
N LYS A 166 -10.39 -1.38 -2.99
CA LYS A 166 -10.45 -1.63 -1.55
C LYS A 166 -10.39 -3.13 -1.26
N ILE A 167 -9.39 -3.56 -0.49
CA ILE A 167 -9.20 -4.97 -0.14
C ILE A 167 -9.45 -5.28 1.34
N GLY A 168 -9.57 -4.26 2.17
CA GLY A 168 -9.77 -4.45 3.59
C GLY A 168 -9.71 -3.17 4.39
N VAL A 169 -9.65 -3.36 5.70
CA VAL A 169 -9.50 -2.30 6.69
C VAL A 169 -8.44 -2.76 7.66
N ASN A 170 -7.40 -1.96 7.88
CA ASN A 170 -6.48 -2.17 8.97
C ASN A 170 -7.14 -1.73 10.26
N SER A 171 -7.67 -2.69 11.01
CA SER A 171 -8.30 -2.47 12.31
C SER A 171 -7.31 -2.52 13.48
N GLU A 172 -6.06 -2.92 13.23
CA GLU A 172 -5.03 -2.93 14.25
C GLU A 172 -3.92 -1.95 13.85
N PRO A 173 -3.40 -1.13 14.80
CA PRO A 173 -2.11 -0.49 14.61
C PRO A 173 -1.12 -1.61 14.26
N ARG A 174 -0.34 -1.44 13.22
CA ARG A 174 0.64 -2.45 12.82
C ARG A 174 1.46 -2.79 14.04
N LYS A 175 1.40 -4.06 14.45
CA LYS A 175 2.27 -4.56 15.51
C LYS A 175 3.69 -4.26 15.06
N THR A 176 4.35 -3.36 15.76
CA THR A 176 5.81 -3.23 15.72
C THR A 176 6.39 -4.65 15.75
N PRO A 177 7.41 -4.96 14.95
CA PRO A 177 8.05 -6.26 15.01
C PRO A 177 8.30 -6.60 16.47
N LEU A 178 7.91 -7.80 16.88
CA LEU A 178 8.24 -8.29 18.20
C LEU A 178 9.73 -8.05 18.44
N PRO A 179 10.13 -7.47 19.58
CA PRO A 179 11.53 -7.21 19.88
C PRO A 179 12.30 -8.50 19.63
N SER A 180 13.44 -8.37 18.97
CA SER A 180 14.38 -9.46 18.78
C SER A 180 14.62 -10.10 20.15
N PRO A 181 14.54 -11.43 20.29
CA PRO A 181 14.94 -12.06 21.55
C PRO A 181 16.41 -11.71 21.80
N THR A 182 16.65 -11.00 22.91
CA THR A 182 18.00 -10.75 23.47
C THR A 182 18.66 -12.06 23.83
#